data_077a9c85f7effe8275c06dc1db2146eb
#
_entry.id   077a9c85f7effe8275c06dc1db2146eb
#
_cell.length_a   1.000
_cell.length_b   1.000
_cell.length_c   1.000
_cell.angle_alpha   90.00
_cell.angle_beta   90.00
_cell.angle_gamma   90.00
#
_symmetry.space_group_name_H-M   'P 1'
#
loop_
_entity.id
_entity.type
_entity.pdbx_description
1 polymer ?
#
loop_
_entity_poly.entity_id
_entity_poly.type
_entity_poly.pdbx_seq_one_letter_code
_entity_poly.pdbx_strand_id
1 'polypeptide(L)'
;MPHPDTIGTVPSNIRILAPESLMRRVRSGFIRSRVSAGITLICLVLASLAAAPVSAGQGPEIKLVTPRIDLPLDDPVVIQALVRPMPGRSITSVYAFVDDVELGVRTRAPYRWVIPLDDEATAIYIRVVAKDSVGVETRIEEMVTRVPGMRFTAEVPAVTLNLAAIDNNERFISDLGVGELSITDNGVPQEILDFARGEAPLRISILVDQSNSMADKMEETIAALGKFLNQLGPDDQVKLMAFNDRVTSYTPFTNVHELVASFAQVIQPEGSTALYDAVLYGYRQIASQQDARERRVIFLLTDGDDRESRNDLTQVLNQVRNGGVTIFAVGQGEALGDGDLRDILLEMAEQTGGEAFFERDKNKLDDVFTQISVAMRALYLVSYRPTDLTRGWHEIDVKVSRPGLSLRHKPGYDRTATQ
;
A
#
# COMPACT_ATOMS: atom_id res chain seq x y z
N MET A 1 10.05 -37.03 -8.72
CA MET A 1 9.27 -35.90 -8.21
C MET A 1 9.66 -35.70 -6.75
N PRO A 2 10.37 -34.65 -6.38
CA PRO A 2 10.65 -34.33 -4.98
C PRO A 2 9.55 -33.45 -4.43
N HIS A 3 9.11 -33.76 -3.22
CA HIS A 3 8.12 -33.02 -2.44
C HIS A 3 8.62 -31.64 -2.03
N PRO A 4 7.73 -30.64 -1.90
CA PRO A 4 8.08 -29.28 -1.48
C PRO A 4 8.21 -29.16 0.04
N ASP A 5 9.14 -28.29 0.42
CA ASP A 5 9.24 -27.48 1.63
C ASP A 5 8.92 -28.13 2.99
N THR A 6 9.95 -28.63 3.61
CA THR A 6 9.99 -28.82 5.07
C THR A 6 10.00 -27.45 5.74
N ILE A 7 8.85 -27.00 6.20
CA ILE A 7 8.74 -25.95 7.21
C ILE A 7 9.45 -26.51 8.45
N GLY A 8 10.62 -25.98 8.79
CA GLY A 8 11.31 -26.33 10.01
C GLY A 8 10.45 -25.97 11.22
N THR A 9 9.81 -26.98 11.81
CA THR A 9 9.10 -26.83 13.08
C THR A 9 10.12 -26.55 14.17
N VAL A 10 10.00 -25.40 14.81
CA VAL A 10 10.73 -25.04 16.04
C VAL A 10 10.27 -25.99 17.15
N PRO A 11 11.16 -26.55 17.97
CA PRO A 11 10.80 -27.40 19.10
C PRO A 11 9.86 -26.67 20.08
N SER A 12 8.84 -27.35 20.55
CA SER A 12 7.74 -26.86 21.42
C SER A 12 8.16 -26.47 22.85
N ASN A 13 9.45 -26.23 23.11
CA ASN A 13 9.98 -25.96 24.47
C ASN A 13 10.69 -24.61 24.61
N ILE A 14 10.40 -23.62 23.77
CA ILE A 14 10.97 -22.27 23.94
C ILE A 14 10.13 -21.51 24.99
N ARG A 15 10.57 -21.50 26.24
CA ARG A 15 10.10 -20.56 27.27
C ARG A 15 10.86 -19.25 27.06
N ILE A 16 10.18 -18.24 26.58
CA ILE A 16 10.69 -16.87 26.50
C ILE A 16 10.59 -16.27 27.90
N LEU A 17 11.73 -15.98 28.53
CA LEU A 17 11.80 -15.45 29.89
C LEU A 17 11.41 -13.97 29.92
N ALA A 18 10.60 -13.58 30.88
CA ALA A 18 10.19 -12.20 31.14
C ALA A 18 11.39 -11.31 31.55
N PRO A 19 11.37 -10.01 31.25
CA PRO A 19 12.54 -9.11 31.32
C PRO A 19 12.97 -8.62 32.71
N GLU A 20 12.61 -9.28 33.82
CA GLU A 20 13.02 -8.81 35.14
C GLU A 20 14.54 -8.90 35.43
N SER A 21 15.31 -9.66 34.66
CA SER A 21 16.75 -9.81 34.93
C SER A 21 17.64 -8.70 34.34
N LEU A 22 17.12 -7.85 33.48
CA LEU A 22 17.94 -6.81 32.80
C LEU A 22 17.95 -5.45 33.53
N MET A 23 17.02 -5.19 34.47
CA MET A 23 16.97 -3.92 35.20
C MET A 23 17.94 -3.81 36.38
N ARG A 24 18.67 -4.86 36.75
CA ARG A 24 19.59 -4.83 37.90
C ARG A 24 21.02 -4.40 37.61
N ARG A 25 21.40 -4.17 36.32
CA ARG A 25 22.78 -3.83 35.95
C ARG A 25 23.08 -2.36 35.68
N VAL A 26 22.11 -1.45 35.75
CA VAL A 26 22.31 -0.02 35.49
C VAL A 26 22.37 0.87 36.72
N ARG A 27 22.34 0.30 37.95
CA ARG A 27 22.34 1.08 39.20
C ARG A 27 23.58 0.91 40.07
N SER A 28 24.77 0.84 39.50
CA SER A 28 25.99 1.00 40.31
C SER A 28 27.13 1.60 39.47
N GLY A 29 27.32 2.90 39.55
CA GLY A 29 28.46 3.55 38.91
C GLY A 29 28.40 5.08 38.85
N PHE A 30 27.87 5.73 39.89
CA PHE A 30 28.17 7.16 40.10
C PHE A 30 29.10 7.28 41.31
N ILE A 31 30.40 7.41 41.00
CA ILE A 31 31.40 7.89 41.98
C ILE A 31 31.88 9.26 41.47
N ARG A 32 31.60 10.26 42.32
CA ARG A 32 32.18 11.59 42.22
C ARG A 32 33.65 11.54 42.57
N SER A 33 34.52 12.19 41.78
CA SER A 33 35.68 12.83 42.36
C SER A 33 36.02 14.10 41.63
N ARG A 34 36.31 15.10 42.42
CA ARG A 34 36.70 16.47 42.06
C ARG A 34 38.23 16.60 41.96
N VAL A 35 38.68 17.63 41.21
CA VAL A 35 39.86 18.49 41.44
C VAL A 35 41.19 17.96 40.87
N SER A 36 41.93 18.61 40.00
CA SER A 36 42.62 19.88 40.11
C SER A 36 43.61 20.02 38.94
N ALA A 37 43.91 21.25 38.62
CA ALA A 37 44.79 21.69 37.55
C ALA A 37 46.26 21.29 37.73
N GLY A 38 47.02 21.18 36.62
CA GLY A 38 48.49 21.14 36.65
C GLY A 38 49.07 20.98 35.22
N ILE A 39 49.68 22.04 34.78
CA ILE A 39 50.46 22.24 33.58
C ILE A 39 51.66 21.29 33.52
N THR A 40 52.00 20.68 32.40
CA THR A 40 53.40 20.63 31.87
C THR A 40 53.43 20.09 30.44
N LEU A 41 53.97 20.85 29.55
CA LEU A 41 54.30 20.65 28.16
C LEU A 41 55.53 19.75 28.03
N ILE A 42 55.48 18.60 27.36
CA ILE A 42 56.63 17.92 26.81
C ILE A 42 56.31 17.41 25.40
N CYS A 43 56.97 18.00 24.42
CA CYS A 43 57.02 17.51 23.04
C CYS A 43 57.83 16.22 22.96
N LEU A 44 57.23 15.16 22.45
CA LEU A 44 57.93 14.00 21.95
C LEU A 44 57.38 13.61 20.58
N VAL A 45 58.15 13.96 19.56
CA VAL A 45 57.92 13.54 18.18
C VAL A 45 58.27 12.03 18.10
N LEU A 46 57.25 11.21 17.97
CA LEU A 46 57.39 9.82 17.54
C LEU A 46 56.63 9.66 16.22
N ALA A 47 57.40 9.43 15.16
CA ALA A 47 56.88 9.06 13.86
C ALA A 47 56.09 7.72 13.99
N SER A 48 54.76 7.79 14.02
CA SER A 48 53.94 6.61 13.85
C SER A 48 53.72 6.40 12.37
N LEU A 49 54.21 5.27 11.84
CA LEU A 49 53.72 4.71 10.59
C LEU A 49 52.17 4.71 10.64
N ALA A 50 51.56 5.50 9.82
CA ALA A 50 50.14 5.44 9.56
C ALA A 50 49.86 4.10 8.85
N ALA A 51 49.46 3.10 9.63
CA ALA A 51 48.75 1.99 9.06
C ALA A 51 47.47 2.57 8.43
N ALA A 52 47.36 2.52 7.11
CA ALA A 52 46.12 2.87 6.41
C ALA A 52 44.98 2.10 7.07
N PRO A 53 43.82 2.75 7.33
CA PRO A 53 42.68 2.01 7.81
C PRO A 53 42.37 0.94 6.77
N VAL A 54 42.47 -0.32 7.14
CA VAL A 54 41.89 -1.41 6.37
C VAL A 54 40.43 -1.07 6.26
N SER A 55 39.99 -0.66 5.08
CA SER A 55 38.57 -0.46 4.75
C SER A 55 37.90 -1.78 5.09
N ALA A 56 37.19 -1.80 6.21
CA ALA A 56 36.32 -2.92 6.55
C ALA A 56 35.37 -3.09 5.36
N GLY A 57 35.54 -4.20 4.62
CA GLY A 57 34.82 -4.45 3.40
C GLY A 57 33.33 -4.31 3.70
N GLN A 58 32.65 -3.41 2.97
CA GLN A 58 31.24 -3.25 3.11
C GLN A 58 30.56 -4.61 2.85
N GLY A 59 29.73 -5.05 3.78
CA GLY A 59 28.98 -6.29 3.68
C GLY A 59 27.63 -6.08 2.99
N PRO A 60 26.80 -7.14 2.90
CA PRO A 60 25.46 -7.03 2.33
C PRO A 60 24.60 -6.03 3.10
N GLU A 61 23.74 -5.31 2.38
CA GLU A 61 22.72 -4.44 2.99
C GLU A 61 21.55 -5.28 3.48
N ILE A 62 21.13 -5.08 4.72
CA ILE A 62 19.97 -5.77 5.31
C ILE A 62 18.93 -4.72 5.71
N LYS A 63 17.67 -4.98 5.38
CA LYS A 63 16.52 -4.23 5.85
C LYS A 63 15.45 -5.19 6.39
N LEU A 64 15.01 -4.99 7.62
CA LEU A 64 13.84 -5.69 8.16
C LEU A 64 12.57 -5.13 7.50
N VAL A 65 11.75 -6.02 6.93
CA VAL A 65 10.51 -5.65 6.25
C VAL A 65 9.32 -5.88 7.18
N THR A 66 9.34 -7.00 7.90
CA THR A 66 8.37 -7.37 8.94
C THR A 66 9.10 -8.04 10.12
N PRO A 67 8.64 -7.90 11.37
CA PRO A 67 7.59 -6.97 11.78
C PRO A 67 8.05 -5.52 11.62
N ARG A 68 7.09 -4.61 11.47
CA ARG A 68 7.41 -3.18 11.44
C ARG A 68 7.60 -2.68 12.88
N ILE A 69 8.65 -1.90 13.09
CA ILE A 69 9.06 -1.40 14.44
C ILE A 69 7.99 -0.48 15.04
N ASP A 70 7.23 0.18 14.17
CA ASP A 70 6.18 1.14 14.50
C ASP A 70 4.78 0.53 14.65
N LEU A 71 4.65 -0.79 14.48
CA LEU A 71 3.38 -1.51 14.60
C LEU A 71 3.45 -2.56 15.71
N PRO A 72 2.29 -2.91 16.32
CA PRO A 72 2.20 -4.03 17.24
C PRO A 72 2.63 -5.35 16.60
N LEU A 73 3.14 -6.26 17.42
CA LEU A 73 3.48 -7.62 16.97
C LEU A 73 2.21 -8.44 16.71
N ASP A 74 2.16 -9.04 15.53
CA ASP A 74 1.12 -10.01 15.17
C ASP A 74 1.45 -11.40 15.71
N ASP A 75 0.43 -12.25 15.89
CA ASP A 75 0.60 -13.67 16.20
C ASP A 75 -0.02 -14.52 15.07
N PRO A 76 0.75 -15.32 14.34
CA PRO A 76 2.21 -15.54 14.49
C PRO A 76 3.06 -14.37 13.95
N VAL A 77 4.20 -14.12 14.59
CA VAL A 77 5.15 -13.10 14.11
C VAL A 77 5.81 -13.58 12.82
N VAL A 78 5.73 -12.75 11.80
CA VAL A 78 6.44 -12.98 10.52
C VAL A 78 7.68 -12.11 10.50
N ILE A 79 8.86 -12.72 10.47
CA ILE A 79 10.13 -12.03 10.26
C ILE A 79 10.49 -12.16 8.79
N GLN A 80 10.61 -11.04 8.10
CA GLN A 80 11.03 -11.00 6.71
C GLN A 80 12.11 -9.93 6.52
N ALA A 81 13.23 -10.34 5.94
CA ALA A 81 14.33 -9.45 5.64
C ALA A 81 14.56 -9.33 4.13
N LEU A 82 14.79 -8.11 3.68
CA LEU A 82 15.34 -7.82 2.36
C LEU A 82 16.87 -7.74 2.49
N VAL A 83 17.57 -8.57 1.73
CA VAL A 83 19.04 -8.60 1.75
C VAL A 83 19.55 -8.35 0.34
N ARG A 84 20.38 -7.31 0.19
CA ARG A 84 21.00 -6.95 -1.08
C ARG A 84 22.49 -7.22 -1.02
N PRO A 85 23.05 -8.02 -1.93
CA PRO A 85 24.48 -8.21 -2.01
C PRO A 85 25.18 -6.96 -2.52
N MET A 86 26.44 -6.79 -2.19
CA MET A 86 27.31 -5.82 -2.84
C MET A 86 27.55 -6.19 -4.31
N PRO A 87 27.83 -5.21 -5.19
CA PRO A 87 28.13 -5.48 -6.59
C PRO A 87 29.22 -6.56 -6.76
N GLY A 88 28.96 -7.56 -7.59
CA GLY A 88 29.86 -8.68 -7.86
C GLY A 88 29.89 -9.77 -6.78
N ARG A 89 29.04 -9.70 -5.75
CA ARG A 89 28.92 -10.71 -4.70
C ARG A 89 27.53 -11.33 -4.69
N SER A 90 27.37 -12.47 -4.04
CA SER A 90 26.09 -13.13 -3.81
C SER A 90 25.87 -13.39 -2.32
N ILE A 91 24.64 -13.56 -1.89
CA ILE A 91 24.31 -13.94 -0.51
C ILE A 91 24.43 -15.46 -0.39
N THR A 92 25.21 -15.93 0.57
CA THR A 92 25.40 -17.35 0.84
C THR A 92 24.48 -17.89 1.92
N SER A 93 24.21 -17.08 2.95
CA SER A 93 23.32 -17.46 4.03
C SER A 93 22.74 -16.24 4.75
N VAL A 94 21.52 -16.37 5.23
CA VAL A 94 20.85 -15.41 6.10
C VAL A 94 20.28 -16.16 7.30
N TYR A 95 20.60 -15.71 8.50
CA TYR A 95 20.15 -16.26 9.77
C TYR A 95 19.21 -15.28 10.44
N ALA A 96 18.20 -15.77 11.12
CA ALA A 96 17.36 -14.97 12.01
C ALA A 96 17.39 -15.55 13.42
N PHE A 97 17.36 -14.67 14.38
CA PHE A 97 17.32 -14.97 15.81
C PHE A 97 16.21 -14.17 16.47
N VAL A 98 15.53 -14.76 17.45
CA VAL A 98 14.63 -14.09 18.35
C VAL A 98 15.05 -14.39 19.77
N ASP A 99 15.30 -13.37 20.57
CA ASP A 99 15.80 -13.47 21.94
C ASP A 99 17.02 -14.42 22.06
N ASP A 100 17.95 -14.27 21.10
CA ASP A 100 19.14 -15.10 20.91
C ASP A 100 18.91 -16.56 20.50
N VAL A 101 17.66 -16.98 20.28
CA VAL A 101 17.34 -18.31 19.76
C VAL A 101 17.39 -18.28 18.24
N GLU A 102 18.20 -19.15 17.61
CA GLU A 102 18.30 -19.25 16.16
C GLU A 102 17.03 -19.90 15.57
N LEU A 103 16.42 -19.22 14.60
CA LEU A 103 15.26 -19.71 13.85
C LEU A 103 15.64 -20.54 12.63
N GLY A 104 16.93 -20.63 12.35
CA GLY A 104 17.51 -21.35 11.23
C GLY A 104 17.95 -20.47 10.08
N VAL A 105 18.65 -21.11 9.11
CA VAL A 105 19.27 -20.45 7.97
C VAL A 105 18.40 -20.49 6.73
N ARG A 106 18.51 -19.44 5.91
CA ARG A 106 17.97 -19.37 4.55
C ARG A 106 19.11 -19.05 3.57
N THR A 107 19.21 -19.84 2.50
CA THR A 107 20.25 -19.65 1.46
C THR A 107 19.71 -18.99 0.20
N ARG A 108 18.38 -18.81 0.10
CA ARG A 108 17.69 -18.17 -1.03
C ARG A 108 16.54 -17.31 -0.53
N ALA A 109 16.26 -16.22 -1.23
CA ALA A 109 15.07 -15.40 -1.00
C ALA A 109 13.79 -16.19 -1.35
N PRO A 110 12.65 -15.89 -0.70
CA PRO A 110 12.49 -14.88 0.34
C PRO A 110 13.04 -15.30 1.70
N TYR A 111 13.75 -14.39 2.36
CA TYR A 111 14.30 -14.63 3.71
C TYR A 111 13.20 -14.38 4.73
N ARG A 112 12.42 -15.42 5.03
CA ARG A 112 11.23 -15.34 5.87
C ARG A 112 11.19 -16.45 6.91
N TRP A 113 10.81 -16.10 8.14
CA TRP A 113 10.56 -17.00 9.26
C TRP A 113 9.23 -16.67 9.90
N VAL A 114 8.54 -17.65 10.45
CA VAL A 114 7.27 -17.49 11.15
C VAL A 114 7.42 -18.16 12.50
N ILE A 115 7.12 -17.41 13.57
CA ILE A 115 7.17 -17.91 14.93
C ILE A 115 5.86 -17.61 15.65
N PRO A 116 5.34 -18.56 16.46
CA PRO A 116 4.26 -18.25 17.40
C PRO A 116 4.78 -17.28 18.47
N LEU A 117 3.97 -16.33 18.85
CA LEU A 117 4.28 -15.42 19.94
C LEU A 117 3.78 -16.04 21.25
N ASP A 118 4.60 -15.98 22.30
CA ASP A 118 4.16 -16.32 23.65
C ASP A 118 3.16 -15.25 24.15
N ASP A 119 2.04 -15.68 24.74
CA ASP A 119 1.00 -14.76 25.23
C ASP A 119 1.52 -13.78 26.30
N GLU A 120 2.58 -14.13 27.03
CA GLU A 120 3.22 -13.30 28.03
C GLU A 120 4.32 -12.38 27.48
N ALA A 121 4.75 -12.56 26.22
CA ALA A 121 5.81 -11.76 25.61
C ALA A 121 5.38 -10.30 25.42
N THR A 122 6.07 -9.38 26.08
CA THR A 122 5.85 -7.93 25.93
C THR A 122 6.75 -7.28 24.90
N ALA A 123 7.83 -7.93 24.53
CA ALA A 123 8.76 -7.51 23.48
C ALA A 123 9.53 -8.72 22.97
N ILE A 124 10.01 -8.65 21.74
CA ILE A 124 10.98 -9.59 21.18
C ILE A 124 12.18 -8.84 20.63
N TYR A 125 13.36 -9.43 20.76
CA TYR A 125 14.58 -8.92 20.17
C TYR A 125 14.92 -9.73 18.92
N ILE A 126 14.86 -9.08 17.77
CA ILE A 126 15.11 -9.71 16.47
C ILE A 126 16.51 -9.35 15.99
N ARG A 127 17.29 -10.36 15.63
CA ARG A 127 18.59 -10.18 14.96
C ARG A 127 18.58 -10.94 13.65
N VAL A 128 18.96 -10.27 12.56
CA VAL A 128 19.17 -10.89 11.26
C VAL A 128 20.63 -10.70 10.84
N VAL A 129 21.27 -11.78 10.45
CA VAL A 129 22.67 -11.80 10.01
C VAL A 129 22.72 -12.34 8.59
N ALA A 130 23.33 -11.59 7.67
CA ALA A 130 23.55 -12.04 6.30
C ALA A 130 25.05 -12.15 6.00
N LYS A 131 25.44 -13.21 5.30
CA LYS A 131 26.79 -13.51 4.88
C LYS A 131 26.88 -13.56 3.36
N ASP A 132 27.89 -12.92 2.80
CA ASP A 132 28.15 -12.91 1.37
C ASP A 132 29.16 -14.00 0.92
N SER A 133 29.35 -14.07 -0.41
CA SER A 133 30.22 -15.07 -1.05
C SER A 133 31.74 -14.92 -0.73
N VAL A 134 32.14 -13.81 -0.14
CA VAL A 134 33.53 -13.60 0.31
C VAL A 134 33.66 -13.70 1.84
N GLY A 135 32.57 -14.08 2.52
CA GLY A 135 32.55 -14.35 3.95
C GLY A 135 32.33 -13.13 4.83
N VAL A 136 32.00 -11.96 4.27
CA VAL A 136 31.66 -10.76 5.04
C VAL A 136 30.27 -10.89 5.59
N GLU A 137 30.11 -10.61 6.88
CA GLU A 137 28.82 -10.64 7.59
C GLU A 137 28.35 -9.23 7.92
N THR A 138 27.06 -9.00 7.73
CA THR A 138 26.36 -7.82 8.22
C THR A 138 25.21 -8.28 9.09
N ARG A 139 24.90 -7.51 10.14
CA ARG A 139 23.77 -7.77 11.03
C ARG A 139 22.91 -6.54 11.22
N ILE A 140 21.62 -6.76 11.42
CA ILE A 140 20.66 -5.80 11.91
C ILE A 140 20.05 -6.34 13.18
N GLU A 141 19.81 -5.48 14.16
CA GLU A 141 19.24 -5.82 15.45
C GLU A 141 18.12 -4.83 15.77
N GLU A 142 16.93 -5.35 16.04
CA GLU A 142 15.74 -4.55 16.30
C GLU A 142 14.96 -5.12 17.48
N MET A 143 14.51 -4.26 18.37
CA MET A 143 13.57 -4.63 19.44
C MET A 143 12.17 -4.18 19.06
N VAL A 144 11.26 -5.12 18.97
CA VAL A 144 9.85 -4.86 18.65
C VAL A 144 9.02 -5.14 19.89
N THR A 145 8.26 -4.14 20.34
CA THR A 145 7.47 -4.22 21.56
C THR A 145 6.03 -4.55 21.25
N ARG A 146 5.43 -5.41 22.09
CA ARG A 146 3.98 -5.56 22.16
C ARG A 146 3.45 -4.45 23.05
N VAL A 147 2.49 -3.68 22.60
CA VAL A 147 1.84 -2.66 23.44
C VAL A 147 0.98 -3.38 24.47
N PRO A 148 1.29 -3.31 25.80
CA PRO A 148 0.50 -3.99 26.82
C PRO A 148 -0.92 -3.43 26.85
N GLY A 149 -1.90 -4.31 26.81
CA GLY A 149 -3.32 -3.96 26.92
C GLY A 149 -4.08 -3.95 25.60
N MET A 150 -3.42 -4.01 24.45
CA MET A 150 -4.07 -4.45 23.22
C MET A 150 -4.08 -5.99 23.19
N ARG A 151 -5.11 -6.59 23.79
CA ARG A 151 -5.55 -7.88 23.26
C ARG A 151 -6.03 -7.56 21.85
N PHE A 152 -5.31 -8.01 20.83
CA PHE A 152 -5.93 -8.24 19.56
C PHE A 152 -6.89 -9.43 19.74
N THR A 153 -8.06 -9.18 20.28
CA THR A 153 -9.23 -9.79 19.68
C THR A 153 -9.03 -9.45 18.22
N ALA A 154 -8.95 -10.44 17.31
CA ALA A 154 -8.86 -10.19 15.89
C ALA A 154 -9.80 -9.02 15.59
N GLU A 155 -9.25 -7.80 15.51
CA GLU A 155 -10.10 -6.64 15.26
C GLU A 155 -10.63 -6.92 13.89
N VAL A 156 -11.91 -7.12 13.82
CA VAL A 156 -12.59 -7.22 12.55
C VAL A 156 -12.19 -5.98 11.78
N PRO A 157 -11.42 -6.10 10.68
CA PRO A 157 -10.94 -4.92 9.98
C PRO A 157 -12.14 -4.07 9.60
N ALA A 158 -12.04 -2.77 9.84
CA ALA A 158 -13.10 -1.85 9.48
C ALA A 158 -13.32 -1.91 7.97
N VAL A 159 -14.58 -2.00 7.58
CA VAL A 159 -14.95 -1.87 6.17
C VAL A 159 -14.96 -0.39 5.83
N THR A 160 -14.13 -0.02 4.87
CA THR A 160 -14.04 1.34 4.35
C THR A 160 -14.72 1.41 2.99
N LEU A 161 -15.51 2.45 2.79
CA LEU A 161 -16.15 2.75 1.52
C LEU A 161 -16.03 4.25 1.20
N ASN A 162 -15.83 4.53 -0.07
CA ASN A 162 -16.01 5.85 -0.62
C ASN A 162 -17.49 6.00 -1.01
N LEU A 163 -18.06 7.16 -0.74
CA LEU A 163 -19.46 7.48 -0.93
C LEU A 163 -19.58 8.83 -1.64
N ALA A 164 -20.35 8.90 -2.71
CA ALA A 164 -20.76 10.17 -3.33
C ALA A 164 -22.25 10.43 -3.09
N ALA A 165 -22.59 11.65 -2.73
CA ALA A 165 -23.99 12.11 -2.63
C ALA A 165 -24.31 13.02 -3.81
N ILE A 166 -25.45 12.78 -4.47
CA ILE A 166 -25.84 13.43 -5.72
C ILE A 166 -27.29 13.90 -5.59
N ASP A 167 -27.57 15.13 -6.01
CA ASP A 167 -28.96 15.65 -6.06
C ASP A 167 -29.67 15.24 -7.36
N ASN A 168 -30.98 15.58 -7.46
CA ASN A 168 -31.79 15.29 -8.62
C ASN A 168 -31.34 16.00 -9.92
N ASN A 169 -30.38 16.92 -9.85
CA ASN A 169 -29.76 17.60 -10.99
C ASN A 169 -28.35 17.09 -11.27
N GLU A 170 -27.99 15.89 -10.76
CA GLU A 170 -26.69 15.25 -10.92
C GLU A 170 -25.52 16.06 -10.32
N ARG A 171 -25.79 16.96 -9.36
CA ARG A 171 -24.76 17.75 -8.70
C ARG A 171 -24.28 17.04 -7.43
N PHE A 172 -22.97 16.98 -7.25
CA PHE A 172 -22.36 16.44 -6.05
C PHE A 172 -22.64 17.34 -4.84
N ILE A 173 -23.00 16.70 -3.74
CA ILE A 173 -23.25 17.33 -2.44
C ILE A 173 -22.07 17.04 -1.52
N SER A 174 -21.45 18.07 -0.95
CA SER A 174 -20.25 17.97 -0.11
C SER A 174 -20.49 18.36 1.35
N ASP A 175 -21.74 18.63 1.75
CA ASP A 175 -22.09 19.15 3.08
C ASP A 175 -22.88 18.17 3.97
N LEU A 176 -22.95 16.88 3.58
CA LEU A 176 -23.60 15.86 4.41
C LEU A 176 -22.95 15.75 5.79
N GLY A 177 -23.79 15.56 6.81
CA GLY A 177 -23.38 15.18 8.15
C GLY A 177 -23.47 13.68 8.37
N VAL A 178 -22.61 13.14 9.26
CA VAL A 178 -22.64 11.72 9.61
C VAL A 178 -24.01 11.26 10.11
N GLY A 179 -24.72 12.12 10.85
CA GLY A 179 -26.07 11.84 11.38
C GLY A 179 -27.17 11.74 10.32
N GLU A 180 -26.89 12.10 9.06
CA GLU A 180 -27.81 11.96 7.94
C GLU A 180 -27.68 10.61 7.23
N LEU A 181 -26.64 9.82 7.57
CA LEU A 181 -26.36 8.53 6.97
C LEU A 181 -26.77 7.37 7.87
N SER A 182 -27.24 6.30 7.26
CA SER A 182 -27.41 5.01 7.90
C SER A 182 -26.86 3.91 6.99
N ILE A 183 -26.10 2.99 7.58
CA ILE A 183 -25.43 1.89 6.86
C ILE A 183 -26.01 0.58 7.38
N THR A 184 -26.33 -0.34 6.46
CA THR A 184 -26.59 -1.74 6.81
C THR A 184 -25.62 -2.65 6.06
N ASP A 185 -25.23 -3.74 6.71
CA ASP A 185 -24.41 -4.82 6.17
C ASP A 185 -25.24 -6.11 6.28
N ASN A 186 -25.57 -6.76 5.16
CA ASN A 186 -26.54 -7.85 5.09
C ASN A 186 -27.88 -7.51 5.79
N GLY A 187 -28.33 -6.24 5.69
CA GLY A 187 -29.54 -5.75 6.33
C GLY A 187 -29.41 -5.44 7.83
N VAL A 188 -28.25 -5.70 8.44
CA VAL A 188 -27.98 -5.40 9.87
C VAL A 188 -27.41 -3.99 9.99
N PRO A 189 -28.04 -3.09 10.80
CA PRO A 189 -27.52 -1.74 11.03
C PRO A 189 -26.10 -1.74 11.59
N GLN A 190 -25.24 -0.85 11.07
CA GLN A 190 -23.85 -0.70 11.48
C GLN A 190 -23.60 0.68 12.07
N GLU A 191 -22.71 0.73 13.05
CA GLU A 191 -22.23 1.98 13.64
C GLU A 191 -21.08 2.54 12.78
N ILE A 192 -21.22 3.82 12.36
CA ILE A 192 -20.17 4.52 11.64
C ILE A 192 -19.07 4.88 12.63
N LEU A 193 -17.85 4.37 12.39
CA LEU A 193 -16.68 4.61 13.23
C LEU A 193 -15.94 5.88 12.83
N ASP A 194 -15.81 6.11 11.53
CA ASP A 194 -15.11 7.26 10.99
C ASP A 194 -15.86 7.82 9.77
N PHE A 195 -15.84 9.14 9.66
CA PHE A 195 -16.50 9.87 8.58
C PHE A 195 -15.66 11.08 8.23
N ALA A 196 -15.01 11.04 7.07
CA ALA A 196 -14.26 12.16 6.54
C ALA A 196 -14.96 12.72 5.29
N ARG A 197 -15.07 14.06 5.25
CA ARG A 197 -15.54 14.78 4.07
C ARG A 197 -14.39 14.98 3.10
N GLY A 198 -14.63 15.66 1.99
CA GLY A 198 -13.68 15.96 0.92
C GLY A 198 -12.31 16.54 1.29
N GLU A 199 -12.02 16.71 2.59
CA GLU A 199 -10.73 17.20 3.11
C GLU A 199 -9.66 16.10 3.21
N ALA A 200 -10.06 14.82 3.19
CA ALA A 200 -9.08 13.73 3.18
C ALA A 200 -8.29 13.75 1.87
N PRO A 201 -6.95 13.61 1.91
CA PRO A 201 -6.14 13.63 0.70
C PRO A 201 -6.51 12.47 -0.24
N LEU A 202 -6.33 12.70 -1.53
CA LEU A 202 -6.49 11.69 -2.57
C LEU A 202 -5.15 10.94 -2.79
N ARG A 203 -5.24 9.63 -2.93
CA ARG A 203 -4.16 8.80 -3.47
C ARG A 203 -4.64 8.19 -4.77
N ILE A 204 -4.03 8.63 -5.88
CA ILE A 204 -4.52 8.34 -7.22
C ILE A 204 -3.50 7.49 -7.98
N SER A 205 -3.90 6.29 -8.42
CA SER A 205 -3.20 5.54 -9.45
C SER A 205 -3.78 5.92 -10.81
N ILE A 206 -3.05 6.67 -11.62
CA ILE A 206 -3.42 6.98 -12.99
C ILE A 206 -2.91 5.86 -13.89
N LEU A 207 -3.82 5.26 -14.65
CA LEU A 207 -3.56 4.22 -15.65
C LEU A 207 -3.91 4.75 -17.02
N VAL A 208 -2.92 4.98 -17.85
CA VAL A 208 -3.09 5.45 -19.23
C VAL A 208 -2.87 4.29 -20.17
N ASP A 209 -3.87 3.97 -20.95
CA ASP A 209 -3.73 3.05 -22.08
C ASP A 209 -2.77 3.66 -23.11
N GLN A 210 -1.70 2.93 -23.39
CA GLN A 210 -0.73 3.31 -24.44
C GLN A 210 -0.72 2.30 -25.60
N SER A 211 -1.83 1.57 -25.81
CA SER A 211 -1.97 0.67 -26.95
C SER A 211 -1.98 1.44 -28.28
N ASN A 212 -1.79 0.71 -29.39
CA ASN A 212 -1.75 1.32 -30.72
C ASN A 212 -3.03 2.09 -31.09
N SER A 213 -4.20 1.72 -30.55
CA SER A 213 -5.48 2.41 -30.78
C SER A 213 -5.52 3.84 -30.23
N MET A 214 -4.69 4.13 -29.22
CA MET A 214 -4.58 5.46 -28.60
C MET A 214 -3.77 6.47 -29.43
N ALA A 215 -3.17 6.06 -30.57
CA ALA A 215 -2.20 6.89 -31.29
C ALA A 215 -2.73 8.27 -31.71
N ASP A 216 -3.98 8.36 -32.14
CA ASP A 216 -4.64 9.60 -32.57
C ASP A 216 -5.32 10.38 -31.42
N LYS A 217 -5.28 9.86 -30.18
CA LYS A 217 -5.91 10.42 -28.99
C LYS A 217 -4.92 10.78 -27.88
N MET A 218 -3.71 10.25 -27.97
CA MET A 218 -2.71 10.35 -26.90
C MET A 218 -2.34 11.80 -26.56
N GLU A 219 -2.15 12.64 -27.56
CA GLU A 219 -1.77 14.05 -27.36
C GLU A 219 -2.82 14.79 -26.54
N GLU A 220 -4.10 14.68 -26.92
CA GLU A 220 -5.21 15.33 -26.23
C GLU A 220 -5.43 14.73 -24.82
N THR A 221 -5.28 13.40 -24.70
CA THR A 221 -5.39 12.71 -23.40
C THR A 221 -4.33 13.21 -22.41
N ILE A 222 -3.09 13.34 -22.87
CA ILE A 222 -1.99 13.85 -22.03
C ILE A 222 -2.19 15.35 -21.72
N ALA A 223 -2.67 16.15 -22.68
CA ALA A 223 -2.97 17.55 -22.44
C ALA A 223 -4.07 17.73 -21.37
N ALA A 224 -5.17 16.96 -21.48
CA ALA A 224 -6.25 16.96 -20.50
C ALA A 224 -5.77 16.45 -19.12
N LEU A 225 -4.92 15.41 -19.09
CA LEU A 225 -4.30 14.91 -17.88
C LEU A 225 -3.45 15.99 -17.18
N GLY A 226 -2.68 16.76 -17.93
CA GLY A 226 -1.91 17.88 -17.38
C GLY A 226 -2.79 18.94 -16.68
N LYS A 227 -3.94 19.26 -17.29
CA LYS A 227 -4.91 20.19 -16.69
C LYS A 227 -5.57 19.60 -15.43
N PHE A 228 -5.90 18.30 -15.45
CA PHE A 228 -6.42 17.58 -14.30
C PHE A 228 -5.44 17.63 -13.12
N LEU A 229 -4.16 17.33 -13.36
CA LEU A 229 -3.12 17.36 -12.33
C LEU A 229 -3.00 18.73 -11.67
N ASN A 230 -3.19 19.82 -12.42
CA ASN A 230 -3.19 21.19 -11.87
C ASN A 230 -4.39 21.51 -10.97
N GLN A 231 -5.45 20.69 -10.99
CA GLN A 231 -6.63 20.86 -10.13
C GLN A 231 -6.49 20.11 -8.80
N LEU A 232 -5.48 19.26 -8.66
CA LEU A 232 -5.25 18.48 -7.44
C LEU A 232 -4.70 19.36 -6.31
N GLY A 233 -4.98 18.95 -5.08
CA GLY A 233 -4.49 19.62 -3.88
C GLY A 233 -3.02 19.31 -3.57
N PRO A 234 -2.37 20.11 -2.73
CA PRO A 234 -0.95 19.95 -2.41
C PRO A 234 -0.63 18.65 -1.65
N ASP A 235 -1.63 18.05 -1.00
CA ASP A 235 -1.48 16.80 -0.25
C ASP A 235 -1.92 15.57 -1.06
N ASP A 236 -2.52 15.77 -2.23
CA ASP A 236 -2.93 14.66 -3.11
C ASP A 236 -1.70 13.99 -3.72
N GLN A 237 -1.64 12.66 -3.63
CA GLN A 237 -0.54 11.89 -4.18
C GLN A 237 -0.97 11.14 -5.43
N VAL A 238 -0.14 11.23 -6.45
CA VAL A 238 -0.41 10.63 -7.75
C VAL A 238 0.74 9.71 -8.14
N LYS A 239 0.40 8.55 -8.72
CA LYS A 239 1.33 7.66 -9.40
C LYS A 239 0.90 7.51 -10.85
N LEU A 240 1.80 7.82 -11.78
CA LEU A 240 1.56 7.63 -13.20
C LEU A 240 2.06 6.27 -13.66
N MET A 241 1.19 5.56 -14.31
CA MET A 241 1.46 4.29 -14.98
C MET A 241 0.83 4.31 -16.37
N ALA A 242 1.48 3.71 -17.33
CA ALA A 242 0.86 3.42 -18.61
C ALA A 242 0.87 1.91 -18.86
N PHE A 243 -0.07 1.44 -19.68
CA PHE A 243 -0.20 0.02 -19.96
C PHE A 243 -0.50 -0.24 -21.44
N ASN A 244 0.01 -1.37 -21.89
CA ASN A 244 -0.31 -2.05 -23.12
C ASN A 244 -0.42 -3.56 -22.82
N ASP A 245 0.38 -4.44 -23.40
CA ASP A 245 0.54 -5.85 -23.00
C ASP A 245 1.24 -6.01 -21.61
N ARG A 246 1.75 -4.94 -21.05
CA ARG A 246 2.36 -4.86 -19.72
C ARG A 246 2.17 -3.48 -19.10
N VAL A 247 2.38 -3.38 -17.79
CA VAL A 247 2.28 -2.10 -17.08
C VAL A 247 3.67 -1.51 -16.84
N THR A 248 3.85 -0.26 -17.23
CA THR A 248 5.05 0.53 -16.98
C THR A 248 4.74 1.62 -15.95
N SER A 249 5.53 1.67 -14.87
CA SER A 249 5.41 2.72 -13.85
C SER A 249 6.37 3.86 -14.17
N TYR A 250 5.84 5.06 -14.40
CA TYR A 250 6.62 6.26 -14.74
C TYR A 250 7.04 7.06 -13.52
N THR A 251 6.20 7.12 -12.47
CA THR A 251 6.52 7.83 -11.23
C THR A 251 6.26 6.96 -9.99
N PRO A 252 6.92 7.20 -8.85
CA PRO A 252 6.39 6.78 -7.55
C PRO A 252 5.11 7.56 -7.22
N PHE A 253 4.44 7.28 -6.09
CA PHE A 253 3.47 8.22 -5.55
C PHE A 253 4.16 9.51 -5.14
N THR A 254 3.64 10.63 -5.63
CA THR A 254 4.21 11.96 -5.40
C THR A 254 3.11 13.02 -5.44
N ASN A 255 3.29 14.10 -4.70
CA ASN A 255 2.49 15.31 -4.78
C ASN A 255 3.15 16.41 -5.66
N VAL A 256 4.23 16.07 -6.34
CA VAL A 256 4.86 16.97 -7.33
C VAL A 256 4.18 16.72 -8.68
N HIS A 257 3.04 17.37 -8.88
CA HIS A 257 2.16 17.10 -10.03
C HIS A 257 2.79 17.52 -11.36
N GLU A 258 3.63 18.56 -11.37
CA GLU A 258 4.39 18.98 -12.55
C GLU A 258 5.38 17.89 -13.02
N LEU A 259 5.96 17.15 -12.07
CA LEU A 259 6.81 15.99 -12.39
C LEU A 259 5.99 14.91 -13.09
N VAL A 260 4.78 14.59 -12.56
CA VAL A 260 3.87 13.61 -13.17
C VAL A 260 3.49 14.05 -14.58
N ALA A 261 3.12 15.33 -14.76
CA ALA A 261 2.77 15.88 -16.06
C ALA A 261 3.94 15.80 -17.08
N SER A 262 5.18 16.01 -16.62
CA SER A 262 6.37 15.91 -17.48
C SER A 262 6.62 14.46 -17.95
N PHE A 263 6.42 13.48 -17.07
CA PHE A 263 6.54 12.06 -17.43
C PHE A 263 5.40 11.59 -18.35
N ALA A 264 4.21 12.16 -18.26
CA ALA A 264 3.13 11.85 -19.18
C ALA A 264 3.49 12.17 -20.64
N GLN A 265 4.29 13.22 -20.89
CA GLN A 265 4.70 13.64 -22.24
C GLN A 265 5.58 12.61 -22.97
N VAL A 266 6.16 11.64 -22.28
CA VAL A 266 7.03 10.63 -22.89
C VAL A 266 6.30 9.32 -23.18
N ILE A 267 5.01 9.21 -22.83
CA ILE A 267 4.18 8.05 -23.14
C ILE A 267 3.98 7.99 -24.66
N GLN A 268 4.29 6.86 -25.26
CA GLN A 268 4.15 6.65 -26.71
C GLN A 268 3.25 5.44 -26.94
N PRO A 269 2.29 5.55 -27.90
CA PRO A 269 1.43 4.43 -28.27
C PRO A 269 2.22 3.26 -28.84
N GLU A 270 2.06 2.08 -28.25
CA GLU A 270 2.62 0.82 -28.74
C GLU A 270 1.91 -0.40 -28.15
N GLY A 271 1.90 -1.53 -28.86
CA GLY A 271 1.43 -2.81 -28.34
C GLY A 271 -0.10 -2.98 -28.35
N SER A 272 -0.57 -3.96 -27.58
CA SER A 272 -1.96 -4.35 -27.39
C SER A 272 -2.49 -3.81 -26.04
N THR A 273 -3.57 -4.38 -25.49
CA THR A 273 -4.23 -3.86 -24.27
C THR A 273 -4.42 -4.99 -23.26
N ALA A 274 -3.80 -4.87 -22.06
CA ALA A 274 -4.01 -5.75 -20.90
C ALA A 274 -4.69 -4.95 -19.78
N LEU A 275 -5.97 -4.63 -19.98
CA LEU A 275 -6.76 -3.75 -19.13
C LEU A 275 -6.92 -4.28 -17.71
N TYR A 276 -7.32 -5.55 -17.57
CA TYR A 276 -7.58 -6.16 -16.26
C TYR A 276 -6.30 -6.27 -15.44
N ASP A 277 -5.19 -6.67 -16.06
CA ASP A 277 -3.89 -6.75 -15.40
C ASP A 277 -3.42 -5.36 -14.96
N ALA A 278 -3.69 -4.31 -15.75
CA ALA A 278 -3.36 -2.94 -15.42
C ALA A 278 -4.14 -2.43 -14.19
N VAL A 279 -5.45 -2.64 -14.16
CA VAL A 279 -6.29 -2.26 -13.01
C VAL A 279 -5.85 -2.98 -11.75
N LEU A 280 -5.57 -4.28 -11.83
CA LEU A 280 -5.08 -5.07 -10.71
C LEU A 280 -3.70 -4.62 -10.22
N TYR A 281 -2.81 -4.25 -11.15
CA TYR A 281 -1.52 -3.70 -10.80
C TYR A 281 -1.66 -2.35 -10.09
N GLY A 282 -2.47 -1.43 -10.63
CA GLY A 282 -2.77 -0.13 -10.03
C GLY A 282 -3.35 -0.27 -8.62
N TYR A 283 -4.29 -1.19 -8.43
CA TYR A 283 -4.85 -1.55 -7.13
C TYR A 283 -3.77 -1.98 -6.14
N ARG A 284 -2.90 -2.92 -6.52
CA ARG A 284 -1.81 -3.40 -5.65
C ARG A 284 -0.84 -2.31 -5.23
N GLN A 285 -0.61 -1.32 -6.09
CA GLN A 285 0.24 -0.16 -5.76
C GLN A 285 -0.40 0.72 -4.67
N ILE A 286 -1.71 0.94 -4.73
CA ILE A 286 -2.44 1.70 -3.71
C ILE A 286 -2.59 0.90 -2.41
N ALA A 287 -2.96 -0.37 -2.51
CA ALA A 287 -3.23 -1.23 -1.36
C ALA A 287 -1.98 -1.54 -0.52
N SER A 288 -0.78 -1.45 -1.11
CA SER A 288 0.49 -1.65 -0.40
C SER A 288 0.81 -0.53 0.61
N GLN A 289 0.07 0.57 0.58
CA GLN A 289 0.23 1.74 1.44
C GLN A 289 -1.01 1.87 2.33
N GLN A 290 -0.91 1.47 3.58
CA GLN A 290 -2.04 1.49 4.51
C GLN A 290 -2.09 2.80 5.30
N ASP A 291 -2.58 3.88 4.70
CA ASP A 291 -3.11 4.99 5.48
C ASP A 291 -4.64 4.96 5.40
N ALA A 292 -5.30 4.73 6.54
CA ALA A 292 -6.76 4.60 6.61
C ALA A 292 -7.51 5.93 6.33
N ARG A 293 -6.79 7.03 6.25
CA ARG A 293 -7.35 8.38 6.09
C ARG A 293 -7.30 8.91 4.67
N GLU A 294 -6.77 8.16 3.71
CA GLU A 294 -6.68 8.57 2.31
C GLU A 294 -7.84 8.01 1.49
N ARG A 295 -8.41 8.84 0.61
CA ARG A 295 -9.35 8.39 -0.41
C ARG A 295 -8.58 7.80 -1.57
N ARG A 296 -8.78 6.53 -1.82
CA ARG A 296 -8.01 5.75 -2.80
C ARG A 296 -8.76 5.65 -4.10
N VAL A 297 -8.11 6.07 -5.18
CA VAL A 297 -8.73 6.17 -6.50
C VAL A 297 -7.82 5.53 -7.56
N ILE A 298 -8.40 4.75 -8.45
CA ILE A 298 -7.83 4.42 -9.74
C ILE A 298 -8.48 5.32 -10.77
N PHE A 299 -7.67 6.06 -11.51
CA PHE A 299 -8.10 6.84 -12.66
C PHE A 299 -7.64 6.14 -13.95
N LEU A 300 -8.57 5.53 -14.64
CA LEU A 300 -8.36 4.69 -15.81
C LEU A 300 -8.72 5.41 -17.09
N LEU A 301 -7.80 5.46 -18.04
CA LEU A 301 -7.98 6.07 -19.36
C LEU A 301 -7.70 5.01 -20.41
N THR A 302 -8.70 4.63 -21.21
CA THR A 302 -8.58 3.59 -22.24
C THR A 302 -9.54 3.83 -23.42
N ASP A 303 -9.20 3.29 -24.57
CA ASP A 303 -10.07 3.26 -25.73
C ASP A 303 -10.27 1.84 -26.31
N GLY A 304 -9.68 0.83 -25.68
CA GLY A 304 -9.62 -0.54 -26.18
C GLY A 304 -10.07 -1.60 -25.20
N ASP A 305 -10.57 -2.70 -25.79
CA ASP A 305 -10.93 -3.91 -25.08
C ASP A 305 -9.72 -4.63 -24.52
N ASP A 306 -9.94 -5.39 -23.46
CA ASP A 306 -8.93 -6.31 -22.94
C ASP A 306 -8.63 -7.43 -23.95
N ARG A 307 -7.34 -7.60 -24.27
CA ARG A 307 -6.88 -8.62 -25.23
C ARG A 307 -5.77 -9.50 -24.72
N GLU A 308 -5.00 -9.00 -23.75
CA GLU A 308 -3.74 -9.63 -23.32
C GLU A 308 -3.66 -9.92 -21.82
N SER A 309 -4.70 -9.59 -21.05
CA SER A 309 -4.69 -9.86 -19.61
C SER A 309 -4.70 -11.35 -19.30
N ARG A 310 -4.02 -11.69 -18.20
CA ARG A 310 -4.02 -13.04 -17.62
C ARG A 310 -5.12 -13.24 -16.60
N ASN A 311 -5.58 -12.13 -16.01
CA ASN A 311 -6.68 -12.09 -15.07
C ASN A 311 -7.98 -11.77 -15.83
N ASP A 312 -9.11 -12.23 -15.30
CA ASP A 312 -10.44 -11.86 -15.81
C ASP A 312 -11.07 -10.74 -14.96
N LEU A 313 -12.16 -10.17 -15.46
CA LEU A 313 -12.90 -9.08 -14.80
C LEU A 313 -13.34 -9.48 -13.39
N THR A 314 -13.83 -10.70 -13.19
CA THR A 314 -14.30 -11.19 -11.89
C THR A 314 -13.18 -11.22 -10.86
N GLN A 315 -11.99 -11.67 -11.26
CA GLN A 315 -10.81 -11.69 -10.38
C GLN A 315 -10.38 -10.28 -9.97
N VAL A 316 -10.42 -9.33 -10.91
CA VAL A 316 -10.10 -7.92 -10.65
C VAL A 316 -11.11 -7.30 -9.68
N LEU A 317 -12.39 -7.44 -9.97
CA LEU A 317 -13.46 -6.86 -9.15
C LEU A 317 -13.46 -7.42 -7.72
N ASN A 318 -13.23 -8.71 -7.54
CA ASN A 318 -13.14 -9.32 -6.22
C ASN A 318 -12.01 -8.73 -5.37
N GLN A 319 -10.87 -8.36 -5.97
CA GLN A 319 -9.78 -7.74 -5.23
C GLN A 319 -10.02 -6.25 -4.95
N VAL A 320 -10.45 -5.50 -5.97
CA VAL A 320 -10.59 -4.04 -5.86
C VAL A 320 -11.71 -3.63 -4.91
N ARG A 321 -12.88 -4.32 -4.95
CA ARG A 321 -14.01 -4.08 -4.04
C ARG A 321 -13.62 -4.21 -2.57
N ASN A 322 -12.82 -5.24 -2.26
CA ASN A 322 -12.38 -5.49 -0.89
C ASN A 322 -11.41 -4.42 -0.37
N GLY A 323 -10.63 -3.82 -1.26
CA GLY A 323 -9.61 -2.85 -0.90
C GLY A 323 -10.07 -1.42 -0.65
N GLY A 324 -11.36 -1.10 -0.79
CA GLY A 324 -11.87 0.26 -0.59
C GLY A 324 -11.30 1.28 -1.57
N VAL A 325 -11.02 0.85 -2.81
CA VAL A 325 -10.53 1.69 -3.90
C VAL A 325 -11.70 1.99 -4.84
N THR A 326 -11.84 3.24 -5.27
CA THR A 326 -12.85 3.67 -6.24
C THR A 326 -12.24 3.82 -7.63
N ILE A 327 -12.90 3.30 -8.65
CA ILE A 327 -12.46 3.42 -10.04
C ILE A 327 -13.26 4.52 -10.74
N PHE A 328 -12.55 5.52 -11.27
CA PHE A 328 -13.06 6.44 -12.28
C PHE A 328 -12.45 6.06 -13.63
N ALA A 329 -13.31 5.82 -14.61
CA ALA A 329 -12.88 5.41 -15.93
C ALA A 329 -13.28 6.42 -17.00
N VAL A 330 -12.42 6.63 -17.98
CA VAL A 330 -12.74 7.38 -19.21
C VAL A 330 -12.57 6.45 -20.39
N GLY A 331 -13.68 6.12 -21.03
CA GLY A 331 -13.73 5.40 -22.29
C GLY A 331 -13.72 6.37 -23.47
N GLN A 332 -12.81 6.16 -24.42
CA GLN A 332 -12.64 7.00 -25.61
C GLN A 332 -12.86 6.21 -26.90
N GLY A 333 -13.06 6.90 -28.00
CA GLY A 333 -13.01 6.34 -29.35
C GLY A 333 -13.99 5.19 -29.59
N GLU A 334 -13.45 4.03 -29.97
CA GLU A 334 -14.27 2.85 -30.32
C GLU A 334 -14.98 2.23 -29.11
N ALA A 335 -14.49 2.42 -27.89
CA ALA A 335 -15.16 2.04 -26.66
C ALA A 335 -16.62 2.55 -26.57
N LEU A 336 -16.94 3.51 -27.38
CA LEU A 336 -18.28 4.14 -27.44
C LEU A 336 -19.24 3.46 -28.41
N GLY A 337 -18.71 2.62 -29.30
CA GLY A 337 -19.45 1.84 -30.28
C GLY A 337 -19.56 0.37 -29.95
N ASP A 338 -18.62 -0.13 -29.17
CA ASP A 338 -18.57 -1.50 -28.70
C ASP A 338 -19.25 -1.61 -27.32
N GLY A 339 -20.39 -2.31 -27.25
CA GLY A 339 -21.15 -2.47 -26.01
C GLY A 339 -20.34 -3.10 -24.90
N ASP A 340 -19.45 -4.05 -25.26
CA ASP A 340 -18.73 -4.87 -24.28
C ASP A 340 -17.74 -4.05 -23.43
N LEU A 341 -16.90 -3.20 -24.04
CA LEU A 341 -15.97 -2.35 -23.27
C LEU A 341 -16.72 -1.31 -22.43
N ARG A 342 -17.79 -0.73 -22.99
CA ARG A 342 -18.62 0.22 -22.24
C ARG A 342 -19.18 -0.42 -20.98
N ASP A 343 -19.73 -1.62 -21.11
CA ASP A 343 -20.33 -2.36 -20.00
C ASP A 343 -19.28 -2.75 -18.95
N ILE A 344 -18.08 -3.16 -19.39
CA ILE A 344 -16.94 -3.46 -18.50
C ILE A 344 -16.52 -2.24 -17.69
N LEU A 345 -16.37 -1.07 -18.32
CA LEU A 345 -15.96 0.15 -17.62
C LEU A 345 -17.05 0.65 -16.66
N LEU A 346 -18.32 0.52 -17.03
CA LEU A 346 -19.46 0.80 -16.14
C LEU A 346 -19.43 -0.15 -14.95
N GLU A 347 -19.29 -1.45 -15.17
CA GLU A 347 -19.25 -2.43 -14.10
C GLU A 347 -18.08 -2.18 -13.14
N MET A 348 -16.86 -1.91 -13.65
CA MET A 348 -15.71 -1.58 -12.81
C MET A 348 -15.97 -0.35 -11.92
N ALA A 349 -16.57 0.69 -12.48
CA ALA A 349 -16.88 1.91 -11.76
C ALA A 349 -17.99 1.66 -10.72
N GLU A 350 -19.13 1.11 -11.11
CA GLU A 350 -20.28 0.86 -10.22
C GLU A 350 -19.93 -0.06 -9.07
N GLN A 351 -19.20 -1.15 -9.34
CA GLN A 351 -18.80 -2.12 -8.32
C GLN A 351 -17.81 -1.54 -7.27
N THR A 352 -17.25 -0.36 -7.54
CA THR A 352 -16.31 0.32 -6.65
C THR A 352 -16.83 1.65 -6.11
N GLY A 353 -18.05 2.04 -6.48
CA GLY A 353 -18.68 3.31 -6.09
C GLY A 353 -18.15 4.53 -6.86
N GLY A 354 -17.55 4.31 -8.01
CA GLY A 354 -17.06 5.33 -8.91
C GLY A 354 -17.98 5.63 -10.08
N GLU A 355 -17.40 6.13 -11.16
CA GLU A 355 -18.13 6.54 -12.35
C GLU A 355 -17.32 6.32 -13.62
N ALA A 356 -18.00 5.89 -14.70
CA ALA A 356 -17.40 5.79 -16.02
C ALA A 356 -17.95 6.90 -16.93
N PHE A 357 -17.05 7.59 -17.59
CA PHE A 357 -17.32 8.67 -18.52
C PHE A 357 -16.98 8.24 -19.93
N PHE A 358 -17.76 8.70 -20.89
CA PHE A 358 -17.59 8.32 -22.30
C PHE A 358 -17.64 9.57 -23.17
N GLU A 359 -16.54 9.88 -23.83
CA GLU A 359 -16.46 11.07 -24.68
C GLU A 359 -15.90 10.72 -26.07
N ARG A 360 -16.68 11.05 -27.11
CA ARG A 360 -16.32 10.85 -28.52
C ARG A 360 -15.44 11.97 -29.06
N ASP A 361 -15.68 13.17 -28.57
CA ASP A 361 -14.96 14.36 -29.01
C ASP A 361 -13.75 14.58 -28.09
N LYS A 362 -12.57 14.24 -28.60
CA LYS A 362 -11.32 14.42 -27.87
C LYS A 362 -11.10 15.87 -27.38
N ASN A 363 -11.71 16.87 -28.01
CA ASN A 363 -11.64 18.27 -27.57
C ASN A 363 -12.49 18.54 -26.31
N LYS A 364 -13.35 17.63 -25.90
CA LYS A 364 -14.18 17.73 -24.67
C LYS A 364 -13.61 16.94 -23.50
N LEU A 365 -12.47 16.30 -23.64
CA LEU A 365 -11.83 15.57 -22.54
C LEU A 365 -11.53 16.46 -21.33
N ASP A 366 -11.22 17.73 -21.56
CA ASP A 366 -11.03 18.71 -20.46
C ASP A 366 -12.27 18.84 -19.56
N ASP A 367 -13.47 18.87 -20.16
CA ASP A 367 -14.71 18.96 -19.42
C ASP A 367 -14.96 17.68 -18.60
N VAL A 368 -14.68 16.51 -19.18
CA VAL A 368 -14.78 15.20 -18.53
C VAL A 368 -13.82 15.12 -17.35
N PHE A 369 -12.56 15.52 -17.54
CA PHE A 369 -11.55 15.47 -16.49
C PHE A 369 -11.86 16.45 -15.35
N THR A 370 -12.47 17.60 -15.67
CA THR A 370 -12.97 18.53 -14.67
C THR A 370 -14.13 17.93 -13.86
N GLN A 371 -15.09 17.25 -14.52
CA GLN A 371 -16.16 16.54 -13.82
C GLN A 371 -15.61 15.44 -12.90
N ILE A 372 -14.63 14.68 -13.35
CA ILE A 372 -13.95 13.64 -12.55
C ILE A 372 -13.25 14.25 -11.34
N SER A 373 -12.55 15.38 -11.51
CA SER A 373 -11.91 16.09 -10.41
C SER A 373 -12.95 16.51 -9.34
N VAL A 374 -14.11 17.02 -9.77
CA VAL A 374 -15.20 17.38 -8.87
C VAL A 374 -15.76 16.14 -8.18
N ALA A 375 -16.00 15.06 -8.93
CA ALA A 375 -16.51 13.78 -8.39
C ALA A 375 -15.58 13.19 -7.34
N MET A 376 -14.27 13.13 -7.62
CA MET A 376 -13.27 12.62 -6.68
C MET A 376 -13.21 13.44 -5.40
N ARG A 377 -13.34 14.78 -5.49
CA ARG A 377 -13.31 15.65 -4.31
C ARG A 377 -14.58 15.56 -3.49
N ALA A 378 -15.70 15.23 -4.13
CA ALA A 378 -16.99 15.06 -3.46
C ALA A 378 -17.13 13.74 -2.71
N LEU A 379 -16.16 12.81 -2.84
CA LEU A 379 -16.20 11.54 -2.14
C LEU A 379 -16.10 11.75 -0.62
N TYR A 380 -16.99 11.14 0.11
CA TYR A 380 -16.87 10.92 1.54
C TYR A 380 -16.14 9.60 1.79
N LEU A 381 -15.28 9.58 2.78
CA LEU A 381 -14.68 8.36 3.30
C LEU A 381 -15.46 7.94 4.55
N VAL A 382 -16.03 6.75 4.52
CA VAL A 382 -16.83 6.22 5.63
C VAL A 382 -16.27 4.87 6.05
N SER A 383 -16.16 4.63 7.34
CA SER A 383 -15.78 3.32 7.84
C SER A 383 -16.73 2.84 8.94
N TYR A 384 -16.97 1.53 8.98
CA TYR A 384 -17.74 0.87 10.02
C TYR A 384 -17.10 -0.47 10.37
N ARG A 385 -17.42 -1.01 11.56
CA ARG A 385 -17.00 -2.35 11.96
C ARG A 385 -18.15 -3.31 11.72
N PRO A 386 -18.01 -4.29 10.81
CA PRO A 386 -19.07 -5.25 10.56
C PRO A 386 -19.35 -6.10 11.82
N THR A 387 -20.62 -6.23 12.15
CA THR A 387 -21.10 -7.07 13.27
C THR A 387 -21.33 -8.52 12.84
N ASP A 388 -21.67 -8.75 11.58
CA ASP A 388 -21.72 -10.07 10.97
C ASP A 388 -20.33 -10.43 10.45
N LEU A 389 -19.80 -11.58 10.91
CA LEU A 389 -18.48 -12.09 10.56
C LEU A 389 -18.54 -13.33 9.68
N THR A 390 -19.69 -13.62 9.10
CA THR A 390 -19.85 -14.76 8.20
C THR A 390 -18.97 -14.58 6.95
N ARG A 391 -18.55 -15.71 6.37
CA ARG A 391 -17.77 -15.70 5.12
C ARG A 391 -18.70 -15.55 3.93
N GLY A 392 -18.21 -14.91 2.91
CA GLY A 392 -18.91 -14.74 1.64
C GLY A 392 -19.26 -13.30 1.37
N TRP A 393 -20.21 -13.11 0.48
CA TRP A 393 -20.67 -11.79 0.06
C TRP A 393 -21.42 -11.08 1.18
N HIS A 394 -21.03 -9.83 1.44
CA HIS A 394 -21.71 -8.90 2.33
C HIS A 394 -22.28 -7.74 1.50
N GLU A 395 -23.58 -7.63 1.50
CA GLU A 395 -24.28 -6.53 0.82
C GLU A 395 -24.25 -5.27 1.70
N ILE A 396 -23.84 -4.16 1.13
CA ILE A 396 -23.85 -2.84 1.80
C ILE A 396 -24.99 -2.02 1.22
N ASP A 397 -25.85 -1.50 2.08
CA ASP A 397 -26.86 -0.48 1.72
C ASP A 397 -26.64 0.77 2.57
N VAL A 398 -26.53 1.93 1.92
CA VAL A 398 -26.36 3.22 2.58
C VAL A 398 -27.53 4.12 2.23
N LYS A 399 -28.17 4.67 3.24
CA LYS A 399 -29.31 5.60 3.08
C LYS A 399 -28.97 6.97 3.62
N VAL A 400 -29.52 7.98 2.97
CA VAL A 400 -29.46 9.37 3.41
C VAL A 400 -30.86 9.85 3.82
N SER A 401 -30.94 10.53 4.96
CA SER A 401 -32.22 11.05 5.48
C SER A 401 -32.68 12.33 4.76
N ARG A 402 -31.76 13.06 4.12
CA ARG A 402 -32.04 14.29 3.36
C ARG A 402 -32.79 13.95 2.07
N PRO A 403 -34.01 14.50 1.86
CA PRO A 403 -34.79 14.19 0.66
C PRO A 403 -34.13 14.71 -0.62
N GLY A 404 -34.36 14.01 -1.74
CA GLY A 404 -33.86 14.40 -3.06
C GLY A 404 -32.39 14.14 -3.31
N LEU A 405 -31.77 13.34 -2.46
CA LEU A 405 -30.41 12.86 -2.67
C LEU A 405 -30.39 11.36 -2.96
N SER A 406 -29.50 10.97 -3.83
CA SER A 406 -29.09 9.59 -4.06
C SER A 406 -27.65 9.40 -3.63
N LEU A 407 -27.29 8.18 -3.24
CA LEU A 407 -25.94 7.83 -2.84
C LEU A 407 -25.35 6.82 -3.81
N ARG A 408 -24.08 7.04 -4.19
CA ARG A 408 -23.29 6.13 -4.99
C ARG A 408 -22.18 5.57 -4.10
N HIS A 409 -22.11 4.26 -3.98
CA HIS A 409 -21.10 3.53 -3.21
C HIS A 409 -20.95 2.11 -3.77
N LYS A 410 -19.91 1.38 -3.35
CA LYS A 410 -19.77 -0.04 -3.71
C LYS A 410 -20.93 -0.85 -3.15
N PRO A 411 -21.46 -1.86 -3.90
CA PRO A 411 -22.62 -2.65 -3.46
C PRO A 411 -22.32 -3.62 -2.33
N GLY A 412 -21.06 -3.94 -2.09
CA GLY A 412 -20.67 -4.90 -1.06
C GLY A 412 -19.19 -5.28 -1.11
N TYR A 413 -18.84 -6.34 -0.40
CA TYR A 413 -17.50 -6.91 -0.36
C TYR A 413 -17.55 -8.41 -0.06
N ASP A 414 -16.49 -9.14 -0.45
CA ASP A 414 -16.33 -10.55 -0.11
C ASP A 414 -15.48 -10.68 1.15
N ARG A 415 -16.05 -11.29 2.20
CA ARG A 415 -15.31 -11.61 3.40
C ARG A 415 -14.63 -12.97 3.27
N THR A 416 -13.33 -12.97 3.12
CA THR A 416 -12.51 -14.19 3.15
C THR A 416 -12.08 -14.51 4.59
N ALA A 417 -11.61 -15.75 4.82
CA ALA A 417 -11.24 -16.25 6.15
C ALA A 417 -10.00 -15.59 6.78
N THR A 418 -9.37 -14.66 6.10
CA THR A 418 -8.04 -14.12 6.45
C THR A 418 -7.99 -12.60 6.21
N GLN A 419 -8.92 -11.89 6.83
CA GLN A 419 -8.79 -10.45 6.99
C GLN A 419 -8.96 -10.09 8.45
#